data_60d218eaa5cdb2ff1111c30c87e7d721
#
_entry.id   60d218eaa5cdb2ff1111c30c87e7d721
#
_cell.length_a   1.000
_cell.length_b   1.000
_cell.length_c   1.000
_cell.angle_alpha   90.00
_cell.angle_beta   90.00
_cell.angle_gamma   90.00
#
_symmetry.space_group_name_H-M   'P 1'
#
loop_
_entity.id
_entity.type
_entity.pdbx_description
1 polymer ?
#
loop_
_entity_poly.entity_id
_entity_poly.type
_entity_poly.pdbx_seq_one_letter_code
_entity_poly.pdbx_strand_id
1 'polypeptide(L)'
;MMRKVVLLAAIFAMTINAAFPQSRSADEAKQVRAGEVVRIGDTLFIRVMKSAQAFAGIKVKGEAMVVVLEMEAGKQGATLFYKLNANPASSEIYLLSGARKVAPRAVIEDFPSWGKDNDKDIDSLDPKETVGGTTLTFQQKGSIALLFDVPLEDSKTPKKLSVALRMVQPMDEQRSFVVSL
;
A
#
# COMPACT_ATOMS: atom_id res chain seq x y z
N MET A 1 -73.27 -19.47 -4.77
CA MET A 1 -71.99 -20.22 -4.78
C MET A 1 -70.92 -19.34 -5.35
N MET A 2 -70.12 -18.66 -4.50
CA MET A 2 -69.04 -17.77 -4.91
C MET A 2 -67.72 -18.49 -4.63
N ARG A 3 -66.92 -18.79 -5.70
CA ARG A 3 -65.57 -19.33 -5.61
C ARG A 3 -64.59 -18.19 -5.38
N LYS A 4 -63.93 -18.20 -4.21
CA LYS A 4 -62.79 -17.33 -3.92
C LYS A 4 -61.55 -17.86 -4.63
N VAL A 5 -60.99 -17.05 -5.50
CA VAL A 5 -59.66 -17.29 -6.10
C VAL A 5 -58.63 -16.65 -5.17
N VAL A 6 -57.76 -17.48 -4.60
CA VAL A 6 -56.60 -17.03 -3.79
C VAL A 6 -55.42 -16.89 -4.75
N LEU A 7 -55.00 -15.65 -4.93
CA LEU A 7 -53.77 -15.34 -5.75
C LEU A 7 -52.57 -15.40 -4.82
N LEU A 8 -51.75 -16.43 -5.01
CA LEU A 8 -50.45 -16.58 -4.29
C LEU A 8 -49.38 -15.79 -5.06
N ALA A 9 -48.97 -14.66 -4.51
CA ALA A 9 -47.86 -13.89 -5.04
C ALA A 9 -46.55 -14.46 -4.44
N ALA A 10 -45.76 -15.17 -5.25
CA ALA A 10 -44.41 -15.62 -4.90
C ALA A 10 -43.46 -14.44 -5.07
N ILE A 11 -42.97 -13.91 -3.96
CA ILE A 11 -41.89 -12.89 -3.94
C ILE A 11 -40.58 -13.65 -4.10
N PHE A 12 -39.97 -13.56 -5.28
CA PHE A 12 -38.61 -14.02 -5.52
C PHE A 12 -37.65 -12.98 -4.97
N ALA A 13 -37.12 -13.22 -3.77
CA ALA A 13 -36.00 -12.44 -3.23
C ALA A 13 -34.72 -12.88 -3.93
N MET A 14 -34.30 -12.13 -4.97
CA MET A 14 -32.96 -12.25 -5.51
C MET A 14 -31.97 -11.65 -4.52
N THR A 15 -31.31 -12.49 -3.75
CA THR A 15 -30.10 -12.14 -3.01
C THR A 15 -28.97 -11.97 -4.01
N ILE A 16 -28.66 -10.73 -4.36
CA ILE A 16 -27.44 -10.38 -5.10
C ILE A 16 -26.29 -10.55 -4.11
N ASN A 17 -25.67 -11.72 -4.13
CA ASN A 17 -24.35 -11.92 -3.51
C ASN A 17 -23.33 -11.13 -4.34
N ALA A 18 -23.11 -9.87 -4.01
CA ALA A 18 -21.95 -9.14 -4.46
C ALA A 18 -20.72 -9.79 -3.78
N ALA A 19 -20.14 -10.78 -4.45
CA ALA A 19 -18.84 -11.32 -4.07
C ALA A 19 -17.83 -10.17 -4.24
N PHE A 20 -17.47 -9.52 -3.13
CA PHE A 20 -16.30 -8.67 -3.10
C PHE A 20 -15.10 -9.53 -3.52
N PRO A 21 -14.27 -9.08 -4.49
CA PRO A 21 -13.08 -9.81 -4.84
C PRO A 21 -12.23 -9.96 -3.57
N GLN A 22 -12.09 -11.20 -3.12
CA GLN A 22 -11.17 -11.52 -2.02
C GLN A 22 -9.78 -11.03 -2.46
N SER A 23 -9.15 -10.22 -1.60
CA SER A 23 -7.76 -9.81 -1.79
C SER A 23 -6.93 -11.08 -2.01
N ARG A 24 -6.30 -11.21 -3.18
CA ARG A 24 -5.38 -12.31 -3.47
C ARG A 24 -4.40 -12.42 -2.32
N SER A 25 -4.19 -13.64 -1.83
CA SER A 25 -3.24 -13.90 -0.76
C SER A 25 -1.84 -13.42 -1.18
N ALA A 26 -1.03 -12.97 -0.22
CA ALA A 26 0.34 -12.51 -0.48
C ALA A 26 1.22 -13.60 -1.16
N ASP A 27 0.80 -14.84 -1.11
CA ASP A 27 1.51 -15.98 -1.73
C ASP A 27 1.40 -16.01 -3.26
N GLU A 28 0.41 -15.36 -3.86
CA GLU A 28 0.28 -15.20 -5.32
C GLU A 28 0.92 -13.92 -5.86
N ALA A 29 1.42 -13.05 -4.98
CA ALA A 29 2.03 -11.79 -5.39
C ALA A 29 3.39 -12.04 -6.07
N LYS A 30 3.63 -11.35 -7.20
CA LYS A 30 4.91 -11.41 -7.91
C LYS A 30 6.05 -11.07 -6.97
N GLN A 31 7.04 -11.95 -6.85
CA GLN A 31 8.26 -11.69 -6.11
C GLN A 31 9.29 -10.99 -7.00
N VAL A 32 9.89 -9.93 -6.49
CA VAL A 32 10.93 -9.13 -7.15
C VAL A 32 12.05 -8.81 -6.16
N ARG A 33 13.21 -8.37 -6.65
CA ARG A 33 14.32 -7.92 -5.80
C ARG A 33 14.31 -6.40 -5.65
N ALA A 34 14.92 -5.89 -4.59
CA ALA A 34 15.14 -4.46 -4.45
C ALA A 34 15.89 -3.91 -5.66
N GLY A 35 15.45 -2.77 -6.17
CA GLY A 35 15.99 -2.14 -7.38
C GLY A 35 15.42 -2.64 -8.70
N GLU A 36 14.72 -3.78 -8.71
CA GLU A 36 14.00 -4.23 -9.91
C GLU A 36 12.75 -3.39 -10.15
N VAL A 37 12.43 -3.18 -11.43
CA VAL A 37 11.26 -2.41 -11.84
C VAL A 37 10.03 -3.30 -11.90
N VAL A 38 8.99 -2.89 -11.20
CA VAL A 38 7.65 -3.46 -11.30
C VAL A 38 6.82 -2.56 -12.21
N ARG A 39 6.15 -3.15 -13.18
CA ARG A 39 5.29 -2.44 -14.12
C ARG A 39 3.83 -2.62 -13.73
N ILE A 40 3.09 -1.52 -13.69
CA ILE A 40 1.63 -1.50 -13.53
C ILE A 40 1.03 -0.91 -14.80
N GLY A 41 0.23 -1.70 -15.51
CA GLY A 41 -0.23 -1.36 -16.85
C GLY A 41 0.95 -1.09 -17.79
N ASP A 42 0.71 -0.20 -18.76
CA ASP A 42 1.72 0.19 -19.76
C ASP A 42 2.45 1.48 -19.44
N THR A 43 2.05 2.18 -18.37
CA THR A 43 2.42 3.57 -18.13
C THR A 43 3.07 3.85 -16.80
N LEU A 44 3.04 2.92 -15.84
CA LEU A 44 3.60 3.13 -14.51
C LEU A 44 4.69 2.11 -14.20
N PHE A 45 5.85 2.61 -13.80
CA PHE A 45 7.00 1.85 -13.37
C PHE A 45 7.32 2.17 -11.92
N ILE A 46 7.50 1.14 -11.09
CA ILE A 46 7.81 1.28 -9.67
C ILE A 46 9.10 0.57 -9.37
N ARG A 47 10.01 1.24 -8.66
CA ARG A 47 11.24 0.66 -8.13
C ARG A 47 11.23 0.82 -6.61
N VAL A 48 11.56 -0.24 -5.91
CA VAL A 48 11.64 -0.24 -4.44
C VAL A 48 13.09 -0.37 -4.01
N MET A 49 13.53 0.53 -3.13
CA MET A 49 14.90 0.56 -2.62
C MET A 49 14.94 0.83 -1.13
N LYS A 50 16.01 0.38 -0.46
CA LYS A 50 16.34 0.87 0.88
C LYS A 50 16.98 2.24 0.79
N SER A 51 16.70 3.09 1.77
CA SER A 51 17.38 4.37 1.94
C SER A 51 18.17 4.38 3.24
N ALA A 52 19.37 4.97 3.20
CA ALA A 52 20.14 5.28 4.41
C ALA A 52 19.69 6.59 5.07
N GLN A 53 18.79 7.33 4.43
CA GLN A 53 18.30 8.60 4.95
C GLN A 53 17.33 8.34 6.09
N ALA A 54 17.48 9.05 7.21
CA ALA A 54 16.62 8.94 8.37
C ALA A 54 15.47 9.94 8.30
N PHE A 55 14.36 9.60 8.95
CA PHE A 55 13.25 10.50 9.18
C PHE A 55 13.55 11.35 10.42
N ALA A 56 13.74 12.66 10.24
CA ALA A 56 13.98 13.57 11.35
C ALA A 56 12.78 13.63 12.30
N GLY A 57 13.02 13.67 13.60
CA GLY A 57 11.98 13.83 14.62
C GLY A 57 11.16 12.58 14.95
N ILE A 58 11.23 11.52 14.16
CA ILE A 58 10.50 10.27 14.44
C ILE A 58 11.35 9.33 15.28
N LYS A 59 10.89 9.05 16.50
CA LYS A 59 11.55 8.08 17.41
C LYS A 59 11.09 6.66 17.08
N VAL A 60 12.05 5.76 16.90
CA VAL A 60 11.84 4.31 16.79
C VAL A 60 12.39 3.63 18.05
N LYS A 61 11.83 2.48 18.39
CA LYS A 61 12.28 1.66 19.53
C LYS A 61 13.28 0.59 19.10
N GLY A 62 13.13 0.12 17.89
CA GLY A 62 13.98 -0.88 17.26
C GLY A 62 14.96 -0.30 16.26
N GLU A 63 15.18 -1.01 15.15
CA GLU A 63 15.99 -0.58 14.03
C GLU A 63 15.13 0.23 13.05
N ALA A 64 15.55 1.46 12.75
CA ALA A 64 14.90 2.27 11.74
C ALA A 64 15.22 1.73 10.34
N MET A 65 14.22 1.35 9.59
CA MET A 65 14.35 0.96 8.19
C MET A 65 13.52 1.88 7.30
N VAL A 66 14.17 2.57 6.40
CA VAL A 66 13.50 3.41 5.39
C VAL A 66 13.49 2.69 4.05
N VAL A 67 12.30 2.57 3.48
CA VAL A 67 12.09 1.99 2.16
C VAL A 67 11.41 3.03 1.27
N VAL A 68 11.97 3.23 0.09
CA VAL A 68 11.48 4.20 -0.89
C VAL A 68 10.88 3.46 -2.07
N LEU A 69 9.66 3.84 -2.43
CA LEU A 69 9.01 3.47 -3.69
C LEU A 69 9.20 4.66 -4.64
N GLU A 70 10.11 4.53 -5.60
CA GLU A 70 10.25 5.48 -6.70
C GLU A 70 9.31 5.08 -7.83
N MET A 71 8.61 6.06 -8.37
CA MET A 71 7.61 5.87 -9.40
C MET A 71 7.90 6.75 -10.61
N GLU A 72 7.74 6.18 -11.79
CA GLU A 72 7.84 6.90 -13.05
C GLU A 72 6.61 6.62 -13.89
N ALA A 73 5.90 7.68 -14.28
CA ALA A 73 4.70 7.61 -15.10
C ALA A 73 4.97 8.04 -16.54
N GLY A 74 4.14 7.57 -17.45
CA GLY A 74 4.11 8.05 -18.83
C GLY A 74 3.68 9.52 -18.93
N LYS A 75 3.57 10.03 -20.16
CA LYS A 75 3.27 11.46 -20.44
C LYS A 75 1.98 11.99 -19.79
N GLN A 76 1.02 11.14 -19.52
CA GLN A 76 -0.26 11.52 -18.90
C GLN A 76 -0.21 11.65 -17.38
N GLY A 77 0.93 11.30 -16.78
CA GLY A 77 1.04 11.18 -15.33
C GLY A 77 0.34 9.94 -14.79
N ALA A 78 0.28 9.83 -13.46
CA ALA A 78 -0.44 8.77 -12.76
C ALA A 78 -1.07 9.27 -11.48
N THR A 79 -2.19 8.66 -11.12
CA THR A 79 -2.83 8.80 -9.81
C THR A 79 -2.90 7.43 -9.18
N LEU A 80 -2.26 7.27 -8.03
CA LEU A 80 -2.23 6.04 -7.25
C LEU A 80 -3.09 6.19 -6.01
N PHE A 81 -3.79 5.13 -5.68
CA PHE A 81 -4.42 4.95 -4.39
C PHE A 81 -3.68 3.86 -3.62
N TYR A 82 -3.38 4.11 -2.36
CA TYR A 82 -2.80 3.16 -1.44
C TYR A 82 -3.34 3.37 -0.03
N LYS A 83 -3.29 2.34 0.78
CA LYS A 83 -3.77 2.39 2.16
C LYS A 83 -2.63 2.04 3.11
N LEU A 84 -2.31 2.98 3.99
CA LEU A 84 -1.40 2.79 5.10
C LEU A 84 -2.18 2.75 6.40
N ASN A 85 -1.73 1.92 7.31
CA ASN A 85 -2.27 1.87 8.66
C ASN A 85 -1.16 1.42 9.62
N ALA A 86 -1.09 2.00 10.81
CA ALA A 86 -0.16 1.56 11.84
C ALA A 86 -0.46 0.14 12.35
N ASN A 87 -1.67 -0.37 12.10
CA ASN A 87 -1.99 -1.79 12.27
C ASN A 87 -1.63 -2.56 10.98
N PRO A 88 -0.65 -3.49 11.00
CA PRO A 88 -0.20 -4.20 9.81
C PRO A 88 -1.28 -5.09 9.17
N ALA A 89 -2.32 -5.49 9.92
CA ALA A 89 -3.43 -6.26 9.37
C ALA A 89 -4.34 -5.42 8.45
N SER A 90 -4.33 -4.10 8.61
CA SER A 90 -5.16 -3.14 7.85
C SER A 90 -4.36 -2.33 6.83
N SER A 91 -3.04 -2.49 6.78
CA SER A 91 -2.16 -1.81 5.84
C SER A 91 -2.00 -2.62 4.55
N GLU A 92 -2.07 -1.96 3.41
CA GLU A 92 -1.80 -2.56 2.09
C GLU A 92 -0.31 -2.56 1.76
N ILE A 93 0.48 -1.75 2.48
CA ILE A 93 1.94 -1.76 2.40
C ILE A 93 2.48 -2.06 3.80
N TYR A 94 3.22 -3.14 3.94
CA TYR A 94 3.83 -3.56 5.20
C TYR A 94 5.13 -4.32 4.98
N LEU A 95 6.00 -4.29 5.98
CA LEU A 95 7.24 -5.05 5.97
C LEU A 95 6.99 -6.44 6.58
N LEU A 96 7.53 -7.46 5.94
CA LEU A 96 7.63 -8.82 6.47
C LEU A 96 9.04 -9.02 7.05
N SER A 97 9.12 -9.36 8.32
CA SER A 97 10.32 -9.77 9.02
C SER A 97 10.15 -11.20 9.51
N GLY A 98 10.60 -12.17 8.70
CA GLY A 98 10.20 -13.55 8.88
C GLY A 98 8.69 -13.73 8.73
N ALA A 99 8.03 -14.24 9.77
CA ALA A 99 6.57 -14.38 9.82
C ALA A 99 5.85 -13.12 10.37
N ARG A 100 6.58 -12.15 10.90
CA ARG A 100 6.02 -10.94 11.51
C ARG A 100 5.71 -9.88 10.46
N LYS A 101 4.51 -9.30 10.52
CA LYS A 101 4.14 -8.12 9.76
C LYS A 101 4.44 -6.87 10.58
N VAL A 102 5.14 -5.91 9.99
CA VAL A 102 5.48 -4.62 10.58
C VAL A 102 4.83 -3.53 9.73
N ALA A 103 3.98 -2.72 10.35
CA ALA A 103 3.36 -1.58 9.68
C ALA A 103 4.35 -0.42 9.54
N PRO A 104 4.18 0.47 8.55
CA PRO A 104 4.94 1.70 8.50
C PRO A 104 4.59 2.59 9.71
N ARG A 105 5.60 3.28 10.24
CA ARG A 105 5.49 4.21 11.36
C ARG A 105 5.24 5.63 10.90
N ALA A 106 5.76 5.97 9.73
CA ALA A 106 5.59 7.26 9.10
C ALA A 106 5.75 7.15 7.58
N VAL A 107 5.23 8.12 6.87
CA VAL A 107 5.30 8.24 5.41
C VAL A 107 5.71 9.66 5.03
N ILE A 108 6.47 9.77 3.93
CA ILE A 108 6.78 11.02 3.24
C ILE A 108 6.44 10.81 1.77
N GLU A 109 5.59 11.66 1.23
CA GLU A 109 5.38 11.77 -0.22
C GLU A 109 6.42 12.70 -0.81
N ASP A 110 6.77 12.50 -2.09
CA ASP A 110 7.81 13.28 -2.81
C ASP A 110 9.16 13.32 -2.10
N PHE A 111 9.59 12.19 -1.57
CA PHE A 111 10.81 12.02 -0.81
C PHE A 111 12.08 12.67 -1.41
N PRO A 112 12.31 12.74 -2.74
CA PRO A 112 13.46 13.44 -3.29
C PRO A 112 13.48 14.95 -3.04
N SER A 113 12.31 15.56 -2.83
CA SER A 113 12.20 16.96 -2.47
C SER A 113 12.37 17.20 -0.97
N TRP A 114 12.26 16.16 -0.16
CA TRP A 114 12.49 16.18 1.27
C TRP A 114 13.97 16.49 1.56
N GLY A 115 14.23 17.48 2.33
CA GLY A 115 15.60 17.91 2.65
C GLY A 115 15.86 19.38 2.33
N LYS A 116 14.90 20.05 1.69
CA LYS A 116 14.95 21.49 1.48
C LYS A 116 14.13 22.30 2.47
N ASP A 117 13.03 21.71 3.03
CA ASP A 117 12.12 22.37 4.01
C ASP A 117 11.53 21.37 5.04
N ASN A 118 12.23 20.74 5.71
CA ASN A 118 12.46 19.52 6.49
C ASN A 118 11.39 18.96 7.44
N ASP A 119 10.38 19.66 7.92
CA ASP A 119 9.59 19.18 9.05
C ASP A 119 8.07 19.12 8.82
N LYS A 120 7.59 19.55 7.66
CA LYS A 120 6.15 19.73 7.43
C LYS A 120 5.45 18.56 6.75
N ASP A 121 6.20 17.66 6.10
CA ASP A 121 5.64 16.66 5.20
C ASP A 121 5.79 15.22 5.70
N ILE A 122 6.08 15.06 7.01
CA ILE A 122 6.16 13.73 7.63
C ILE A 122 4.83 13.40 8.29
N ASP A 123 4.08 12.51 7.70
CA ASP A 123 2.87 11.99 8.31
C ASP A 123 3.20 10.81 9.23
N SER A 124 3.11 11.05 10.55
CA SER A 124 3.19 9.98 11.55
C SER A 124 1.90 9.18 11.56
N LEU A 125 2.01 7.87 11.45
CA LEU A 125 0.87 6.97 11.51
C LEU A 125 0.54 6.63 12.97
N ASP A 126 -0.58 7.13 13.47
CA ASP A 126 -1.07 6.77 14.82
C ASP A 126 -1.78 5.41 14.76
N PRO A 127 -1.42 4.44 15.63
CA PRO A 127 -2.12 3.16 15.72
C PRO A 127 -3.61 3.28 16.02
N LYS A 128 -4.04 4.39 16.59
CA LYS A 128 -5.44 4.67 16.95
C LYS A 128 -6.24 5.28 15.80
N GLU A 129 -5.58 5.85 14.81
CA GLU A 129 -6.23 6.43 13.65
C GLU A 129 -6.35 5.38 12.55
N THR A 130 -7.58 5.15 12.11
CA THR A 130 -7.83 4.42 10.88
C THR A 130 -7.56 5.38 9.73
N VAL A 131 -6.33 5.42 9.28
CA VAL A 131 -6.00 6.22 8.08
C VAL A 131 -6.78 5.64 6.91
N GLY A 132 -7.64 6.42 6.33
CA GLY A 132 -8.29 6.12 5.05
C GLY A 132 -7.22 5.94 3.96
N GLY A 133 -7.62 5.45 2.80
CA GLY A 133 -6.71 5.40 1.66
C GLY A 133 -6.26 6.80 1.25
N THR A 134 -5.02 6.92 0.82
CA THR A 134 -4.40 8.15 0.33
C THR A 134 -4.27 8.09 -1.19
N THR A 135 -4.37 9.24 -1.83
CA THR A 135 -4.22 9.37 -3.28
C THR A 135 -3.00 10.23 -3.58
N LEU A 136 -2.02 9.65 -4.29
CA LEU A 136 -0.84 10.38 -4.78
C LEU A 136 -0.98 10.62 -6.28
N THR A 137 -0.90 11.88 -6.71
CA THR A 137 -0.94 12.26 -8.12
C THR A 137 0.37 12.92 -8.52
N PHE A 138 0.98 12.45 -9.60
CA PHE A 138 2.24 12.99 -10.12
C PHE A 138 2.29 12.94 -11.66
N GLN A 139 3.06 13.84 -12.27
CA GLN A 139 3.13 13.96 -13.72
C GLN A 139 4.12 12.97 -14.36
N GLN A 140 5.36 12.98 -13.93
CA GLN A 140 6.40 12.11 -14.50
C GLN A 140 7.05 11.23 -13.43
N LYS A 141 7.38 11.82 -12.29
CA LYS A 141 8.04 11.13 -11.19
C LYS A 141 7.33 11.43 -9.89
N GLY A 142 7.20 10.41 -9.06
CA GLY A 142 6.71 10.49 -7.70
C GLY A 142 7.49 9.54 -6.82
N SER A 143 7.40 9.73 -5.52
CA SER A 143 8.01 8.81 -4.58
C SER A 143 7.25 8.79 -3.26
N ILE A 144 7.31 7.64 -2.60
CA ILE A 144 6.81 7.45 -1.25
C ILE A 144 7.95 6.84 -0.45
N ALA A 145 8.35 7.46 0.65
CA ALA A 145 9.26 6.88 1.60
C ALA A 145 8.50 6.44 2.85
N LEU A 146 8.77 5.24 3.30
CA LEU A 146 8.12 4.59 4.43
C LEU A 146 9.16 4.28 5.50
N LEU A 147 8.92 4.73 6.73
CA LEU A 147 9.72 4.38 7.90
C LEU A 147 9.08 3.20 8.62
N PHE A 148 9.87 2.17 8.87
CA PHE A 148 9.49 1.02 9.68
C PHE A 148 10.32 1.00 10.97
N ASP A 149 9.67 0.65 12.08
CA ASP A 149 10.29 0.39 13.38
C ASP A 149 10.43 -1.14 13.51
N VAL A 150 11.58 -1.66 13.08
CA VAL A 150 11.85 -3.10 13.07
C VAL A 150 12.31 -3.52 14.44
N PRO A 151 11.66 -4.52 15.10
CA PRO A 151 12.10 -5.02 16.40
C PRO A 151 13.56 -5.49 16.36
N LEU A 152 14.33 -5.20 17.41
CA LEU A 152 15.77 -5.52 17.48
C LEU A 152 16.04 -7.02 17.35
N GLU A 153 15.16 -7.86 17.88
CA GLU A 153 15.24 -9.32 17.74
C GLU A 153 15.16 -9.78 16.28
N ASP A 154 14.54 -8.98 15.44
CA ASP A 154 14.37 -9.27 14.01
C ASP A 154 15.45 -8.61 13.13
N SER A 155 16.43 -7.89 13.70
CA SER A 155 17.41 -7.09 12.92
C SER A 155 18.15 -7.91 11.84
N LYS A 156 18.50 -9.15 12.13
CA LYS A 156 19.20 -10.07 11.21
C LYS A 156 18.28 -10.89 10.31
N THR A 157 16.97 -10.84 10.53
CA THR A 157 16.00 -11.60 9.74
C THR A 157 15.86 -10.98 8.34
N PRO A 158 15.83 -11.77 7.26
CA PRO A 158 15.57 -11.23 5.92
C PRO A 158 14.25 -10.46 5.87
N LYS A 159 14.27 -9.32 5.21
CA LYS A 159 13.11 -8.43 5.10
C LYS A 159 12.52 -8.50 3.70
N LYS A 160 11.20 -8.47 3.66
CA LYS A 160 10.44 -8.33 2.41
C LYS A 160 9.42 -7.23 2.58
N LEU A 161 9.25 -6.39 1.56
CA LEU A 161 8.17 -5.40 1.52
C LEU A 161 7.01 -5.97 0.71
N SER A 162 5.85 -6.09 1.33
CA SER A 162 4.61 -6.39 0.64
C SER A 162 3.93 -5.09 0.24
N VAL A 163 3.58 -4.96 -1.02
CA VAL A 163 2.99 -3.75 -1.60
C VAL A 163 1.74 -4.13 -2.36
N ALA A 164 0.62 -3.47 -2.04
CA ALA A 164 -0.57 -3.46 -2.85
C ALA A 164 -0.91 -2.00 -3.19
N LEU A 165 -1.05 -1.70 -4.47
CA LEU A 165 -1.33 -0.37 -5.01
C LEU A 165 -2.42 -0.48 -6.06
N ARG A 166 -3.24 0.56 -6.17
CA ARG A 166 -4.24 0.72 -7.22
C ARG A 166 -3.92 1.98 -8.02
N MET A 167 -3.62 1.82 -9.29
CA MET A 167 -3.56 2.93 -10.23
C MET A 167 -5.00 3.30 -10.59
N VAL A 168 -5.40 4.54 -10.30
CA VAL A 168 -6.76 5.05 -10.58
C VAL A 168 -6.79 5.75 -11.93
N GLN A 169 -5.69 6.38 -12.32
CA GLN A 169 -5.51 7.06 -13.60
C GLN A 169 -4.10 6.79 -14.13
N PRO A 170 -3.92 6.65 -15.44
CA PRO A 170 -4.90 6.78 -16.53
C PRO A 170 -5.82 5.56 -16.70
N MET A 171 -5.56 4.47 -16.01
CA MET A 171 -6.31 3.21 -16.09
C MET A 171 -6.48 2.62 -14.69
N ASP A 172 -7.67 2.11 -14.37
CA ASP A 172 -7.90 1.46 -13.08
C ASP A 172 -7.28 0.06 -13.07
N GLU A 173 -6.15 -0.09 -12.39
CA GLU A 173 -5.43 -1.35 -12.29
C GLU A 173 -4.85 -1.54 -10.88
N GLN A 174 -5.16 -2.66 -10.26
CA GLN A 174 -4.59 -3.05 -8.97
C GLN A 174 -3.44 -4.04 -9.17
N ARG A 175 -2.33 -3.81 -8.45
CA ARG A 175 -1.18 -4.72 -8.42
C ARG A 175 -0.72 -4.97 -7.00
N SER A 176 -0.35 -6.24 -6.77
CA SER A 176 0.31 -6.65 -5.54
C SER A 176 1.61 -7.35 -5.88
N PHE A 177 2.66 -7.04 -5.14
CA PHE A 177 3.99 -7.65 -5.31
C PHE A 177 4.74 -7.66 -3.99
N VAL A 178 5.75 -8.51 -3.90
CA VAL A 178 6.62 -8.63 -2.73
C VAL A 178 8.06 -8.39 -3.15
N VAL A 179 8.74 -7.48 -2.47
CA VAL A 179 10.13 -7.11 -2.74
C VAL A 179 11.04 -7.68 -1.67
N SER A 180 12.03 -8.46 -2.07
CA SER A 180 13.12 -8.88 -1.17
C SER A 180 14.09 -7.70 -1.01
N LEU A 181 14.29 -7.25 0.23
CA LEU A 181 15.09 -6.09 0.61
C LEU A 181 16.51 -6.47 1.03
#